data_e429aebbebd9a4893da50a660fe4e596
#
_entry.id   e429aebbebd9a4893da50a660fe4e596
#
_cell.length_a   1.000
_cell.length_b   1.000
_cell.length_c   1.000
_cell.angle_alpha   90.00
_cell.angle_beta   90.00
_cell.angle_gamma   90.00
#
_symmetry.space_group_name_H-M   'P 1'
#
loop_
_entity.id
_entity.type
_entity.pdbx_description
1 polymer ?
#
loop_
_entity_poly.entity_id
_entity_poly.type
_entity_poly.pdbx_seq_one_letter_code
_entity_poly.pdbx_strand_id
1 'polypeptide(L)'
;QGGGIASAFASLITLGSGGSSGREGPVVHLAAVISGWVCNKIQVDTVSNRDLLGCAVAAAVSASFNAPIAGALFALEVVLRHFAIHAFAPIVIASVIGTVINRLTFGNVTEFILPSANNLGFYVELPAFILLGLCCGLIAVILMRSLFLADDIGNSIQRFTGTKRWLRPAIAGTLLGGMAIWFPHIIGVGYETISAALTGEILLHEAIIFAIMKVIAVSITIGGRMGGGIFSPSLMIGSL
;
A
#
# COMPACT_ATOMS: atom_id res chain seq x y z
N GLN A 1 -2.84 -22.01 0.52
CA GLN A 1 -1.61 -21.67 1.28
C GLN A 1 -0.44 -21.35 0.33
N GLY A 2 -0.18 -22.16 -0.71
CA GLY A 2 0.91 -21.89 -1.66
C GLY A 2 0.81 -20.54 -2.40
N GLY A 3 -0.39 -20.10 -2.75
CA GLY A 3 -0.59 -18.82 -3.46
C GLY A 3 -0.20 -17.57 -2.66
N GLY A 4 -0.39 -17.57 -1.34
CA GLY A 4 -0.02 -16.43 -0.50
C GLY A 4 1.50 -16.28 -0.34
N ILE A 5 2.20 -17.39 -0.17
CA ILE A 5 3.66 -17.41 -0.09
C ILE A 5 4.25 -17.00 -1.46
N ALA A 6 3.73 -17.54 -2.56
CA ALA A 6 4.16 -17.17 -3.89
C ALA A 6 3.93 -15.67 -4.19
N SER A 7 2.81 -15.09 -3.72
CA SER A 7 2.52 -13.67 -3.83
C SER A 7 3.53 -12.80 -3.05
N ALA A 8 3.90 -13.23 -1.84
CA ALA A 8 4.91 -12.53 -1.03
C ALA A 8 6.28 -12.53 -1.71
N PHE A 9 6.72 -13.69 -2.23
CA PHE A 9 7.96 -13.79 -3.00
C PHE A 9 7.94 -12.96 -4.29
N ALA A 10 6.83 -13.00 -5.05
CA ALA A 10 6.69 -12.19 -6.26
C ALA A 10 6.81 -10.69 -5.96
N SER A 11 6.23 -10.23 -4.85
CA SER A 11 6.32 -8.84 -4.41
C SER A 11 7.73 -8.46 -3.95
N LEU A 12 8.41 -9.37 -3.27
CA LEU A 12 9.79 -9.16 -2.84
C LEU A 12 10.72 -8.99 -4.05
N ILE A 13 10.54 -9.83 -5.09
CA ILE A 13 11.26 -9.70 -6.35
C ILE A 13 10.91 -8.38 -7.05
N THR A 14 9.63 -8.02 -7.12
CA THR A 14 9.18 -6.77 -7.76
C THR A 14 9.80 -5.55 -7.08
N LEU A 15 9.71 -5.45 -5.75
CA LEU A 15 10.25 -4.32 -5.00
C LEU A 15 11.78 -4.29 -5.05
N GLY A 16 12.44 -5.44 -4.91
CA GLY A 16 13.90 -5.55 -5.00
C GLY A 16 14.47 -5.26 -6.38
N SER A 17 13.66 -5.43 -7.45
CA SER A 17 14.04 -5.08 -8.83
C SER A 17 13.64 -3.65 -9.24
N GLY A 18 13.12 -2.82 -8.33
CA GLY A 18 12.76 -1.44 -8.60
C GLY A 18 11.33 -1.23 -9.11
N GLY A 19 10.45 -2.22 -8.98
CA GLY A 19 9.04 -2.07 -9.32
C GLY A 19 8.35 -1.00 -8.47
N SER A 20 7.44 -0.23 -9.07
CA SER A 20 6.68 0.82 -8.39
C SER A 20 5.45 0.24 -7.72
N SER A 21 5.59 -0.23 -6.50
CA SER A 21 4.50 -0.87 -5.74
C SER A 21 4.72 -0.77 -4.23
N GLY A 22 3.69 -1.10 -3.44
CA GLY A 22 3.76 -1.15 -1.99
C GLY A 22 4.01 -2.56 -1.44
N ARG A 23 4.61 -2.63 -0.28
CA ARG A 23 4.87 -3.89 0.46
C ARG A 23 3.66 -4.39 1.25
N GLU A 24 2.68 -3.53 1.51
CA GLU A 24 1.59 -3.75 2.47
C GLU A 24 0.60 -4.82 1.99
N GLY A 25 0.24 -4.80 0.72
CA GLY A 25 -0.65 -5.81 0.13
C GLY A 25 -0.13 -7.24 0.36
N PRO A 26 1.12 -7.55 -0.01
CA PRO A 26 1.75 -8.83 0.26
C PRO A 26 1.85 -9.19 1.74
N VAL A 27 2.15 -8.23 2.62
CA VAL A 27 2.23 -8.45 4.08
C VAL A 27 0.85 -8.82 4.63
N VAL A 28 -0.20 -8.11 4.25
CA VAL A 28 -1.59 -8.42 4.62
C VAL A 28 -2.00 -9.80 4.10
N HIS A 29 -1.64 -10.13 2.86
CA HIS A 29 -1.93 -11.43 2.28
C HIS A 29 -1.20 -12.57 3.03
N LEU A 30 0.06 -12.37 3.39
CA LEU A 30 0.83 -13.34 4.17
C LEU A 30 0.20 -13.52 5.56
N ALA A 31 -0.17 -12.44 6.25
CA ALA A 31 -0.87 -12.48 7.53
C ALA A 31 -2.18 -13.26 7.45
N ALA A 32 -2.96 -13.05 6.38
CA ALA A 32 -4.19 -13.80 6.12
C ALA A 32 -3.94 -15.31 5.92
N VAL A 33 -2.87 -15.67 5.21
CA VAL A 33 -2.49 -17.09 5.01
C VAL A 33 -2.08 -17.74 6.32
N ILE A 34 -1.28 -17.04 7.14
CA ILE A 34 -0.87 -17.53 8.46
C ILE A 34 -2.08 -17.70 9.38
N SER A 35 -2.98 -16.71 9.42
CA SER A 35 -4.23 -16.78 10.18
C SER A 35 -5.07 -18.00 9.77
N GLY A 36 -5.28 -18.20 8.46
CA GLY A 36 -6.03 -19.35 7.96
C GLY A 36 -5.37 -20.69 8.29
N TRP A 37 -4.04 -20.76 8.28
CA TRP A 37 -3.33 -21.97 8.71
C TRP A 37 -3.53 -22.26 10.21
N VAL A 38 -3.44 -21.24 11.05
CA VAL A 38 -3.69 -21.33 12.51
C VAL A 38 -5.12 -21.78 12.77
N CYS A 39 -6.12 -21.13 12.13
CA CYS A 39 -7.54 -21.46 12.28
C CYS A 39 -7.83 -22.93 11.92
N ASN A 40 -7.25 -23.41 10.84
CA ASN A 40 -7.42 -24.82 10.42
C ASN A 40 -6.81 -25.81 11.42
N LYS A 41 -5.70 -25.40 12.07
CA LYS A 41 -5.03 -26.26 13.05
C LYS A 41 -5.77 -26.33 14.39
N ILE A 42 -6.42 -25.22 14.78
CA ILE A 42 -7.14 -25.11 16.08
C ILE A 42 -8.62 -25.50 15.89
N GLN A 43 -9.10 -25.69 14.66
CA GLN A 43 -10.50 -26.01 14.32
C GLN A 43 -11.51 -24.98 14.87
N VAL A 44 -11.22 -23.72 14.62
CA VAL A 44 -12.03 -22.57 15.06
C VAL A 44 -13.30 -22.46 14.18
N ASP A 45 -14.38 -22.00 14.77
CA ASP A 45 -15.64 -21.70 14.05
C ASP A 45 -15.49 -20.54 13.04
N THR A 46 -16.46 -20.38 12.14
CA THR A 46 -16.39 -19.40 11.06
C THR A 46 -16.36 -17.95 11.51
N VAL A 47 -16.99 -17.62 12.62
CA VAL A 47 -17.02 -16.23 13.17
C VAL A 47 -15.65 -15.91 13.74
N SER A 48 -15.12 -16.77 14.62
CA SER A 48 -13.78 -16.59 15.21
C SER A 48 -12.66 -16.62 14.15
N ASN A 49 -12.86 -17.33 13.03
CA ASN A 49 -11.91 -17.32 11.91
C ASN A 49 -11.82 -15.94 11.26
N ARG A 50 -12.96 -15.24 11.09
CA ARG A 50 -12.96 -13.87 10.57
C ARG A 50 -12.29 -12.88 11.55
N ASP A 51 -12.55 -13.03 12.83
CA ASP A 51 -11.95 -12.18 13.86
C ASP A 51 -10.43 -12.38 13.94
N LEU A 52 -9.97 -13.63 13.87
CA LEU A 52 -8.54 -13.95 13.81
C LEU A 52 -7.87 -13.41 12.55
N LEU A 53 -8.55 -13.43 11.40
CA LEU A 53 -8.08 -12.76 10.20
C LEU A 53 -7.92 -11.26 10.41
N GLY A 54 -8.91 -10.61 11.02
CA GLY A 54 -8.86 -9.21 11.40
C GLY A 54 -7.69 -8.89 12.31
N CYS A 55 -7.46 -9.71 13.35
CA CYS A 55 -6.32 -9.59 14.26
C CYS A 55 -4.98 -9.70 13.54
N ALA A 56 -4.82 -10.71 12.66
CA ALA A 56 -3.59 -10.91 11.91
C ALA A 56 -3.26 -9.74 10.97
N VAL A 57 -4.29 -9.23 10.28
CA VAL A 57 -4.12 -8.07 9.40
C VAL A 57 -3.85 -6.79 10.19
N ALA A 58 -4.56 -6.56 11.30
CA ALA A 58 -4.32 -5.41 12.17
C ALA A 58 -2.88 -5.39 12.69
N ALA A 59 -2.38 -6.52 13.19
CA ALA A 59 -1.01 -6.66 13.65
C ALA A 59 0.00 -6.40 12.53
N ALA A 60 -0.24 -6.93 11.33
CA ALA A 60 0.64 -6.77 10.18
C ALA A 60 0.73 -5.32 9.71
N VAL A 61 -0.41 -4.63 9.58
CA VAL A 61 -0.47 -3.24 9.15
C VAL A 61 0.13 -2.31 10.21
N SER A 62 -0.22 -2.50 11.47
CA SER A 62 0.31 -1.68 12.57
C SER A 62 1.82 -1.86 12.77
N ALA A 63 2.34 -3.06 12.58
CA ALA A 63 3.78 -3.29 12.58
C ALA A 63 4.47 -2.60 11.39
N SER A 64 3.86 -2.62 10.21
CA SER A 64 4.43 -2.00 9.00
C SER A 64 4.53 -0.48 9.08
N PHE A 65 3.57 0.18 9.74
CA PHE A 65 3.49 1.65 9.81
C PHE A 65 3.78 2.23 11.19
N ASN A 66 4.08 1.39 12.18
CA ASN A 66 4.21 1.81 13.59
C ASN A 66 2.97 2.57 14.09
N ALA A 67 1.77 2.20 13.61
CA ALA A 67 0.52 2.92 13.79
C ALA A 67 -0.61 1.98 14.27
N PRO A 68 -0.72 1.72 15.60
CA PRO A 68 -1.67 0.73 16.11
C PRO A 68 -3.13 1.10 15.89
N ILE A 69 -3.50 2.37 16.00
CA ILE A 69 -4.88 2.82 15.77
C ILE A 69 -5.28 2.62 14.30
N ALA A 70 -4.41 3.04 13.38
CA ALA A 70 -4.66 2.90 11.94
C ALA A 70 -4.75 1.42 11.52
N GLY A 71 -3.89 0.55 12.06
CA GLY A 71 -3.94 -0.88 11.78
C GLY A 71 -5.22 -1.54 12.26
N ALA A 72 -5.72 -1.18 13.45
CA ALA A 72 -6.99 -1.69 13.97
C ALA A 72 -8.18 -1.22 13.12
N LEU A 73 -8.24 0.07 12.78
CA LEU A 73 -9.31 0.63 11.94
C LEU A 73 -9.28 0.05 10.52
N PHE A 74 -8.10 -0.12 9.93
CA PHE A 74 -7.94 -0.76 8.63
C PHE A 74 -8.50 -2.19 8.61
N ALA A 75 -8.23 -2.99 9.64
CA ALA A 75 -8.75 -4.34 9.72
C ALA A 75 -10.29 -4.38 9.84
N LEU A 76 -10.87 -3.49 10.64
CA LEU A 76 -12.32 -3.40 10.81
C LEU A 76 -13.02 -2.91 9.54
N GLU A 77 -12.51 -1.86 8.92
CA GLU A 77 -13.16 -1.19 7.80
C GLU A 77 -12.93 -1.93 6.47
N VAL A 78 -11.68 -2.27 6.16
CA VAL A 78 -11.31 -2.80 4.85
C VAL A 78 -11.45 -4.33 4.79
N VAL A 79 -11.04 -5.03 5.85
CA VAL A 79 -10.99 -6.50 5.84
C VAL A 79 -12.31 -7.11 6.30
N LEU A 80 -12.77 -6.73 7.49
CA LEU A 80 -14.01 -7.26 8.05
C LEU A 80 -15.27 -6.59 7.47
N ARG A 81 -15.16 -5.31 7.10
CA ARG A 81 -16.25 -4.47 6.59
C ARG A 81 -17.42 -4.33 7.56
N HIS A 82 -17.18 -4.51 8.84
CA HIS A 82 -18.15 -4.28 9.91
C HIS A 82 -17.44 -3.98 11.23
N PHE A 83 -18.10 -3.21 12.08
CA PHE A 83 -17.64 -2.86 13.42
C PHE A 83 -18.40 -3.72 14.46
N ALA A 84 -17.98 -4.96 14.61
CA ALA A 84 -18.54 -5.85 15.62
C ALA A 84 -17.81 -5.64 16.96
N ILE A 85 -18.56 -5.42 18.03
CA ILE A 85 -18.01 -5.14 19.38
C ILE A 85 -17.14 -6.31 19.86
N HIS A 86 -17.52 -7.55 19.57
CA HIS A 86 -16.75 -8.74 19.96
C HIS A 86 -15.40 -8.84 19.26
N ALA A 87 -15.30 -8.37 18.02
CA ALA A 87 -14.06 -8.38 17.24
C ALA A 87 -13.13 -7.20 17.58
N PHE A 88 -13.68 -6.09 18.07
CA PHE A 88 -12.95 -4.84 18.30
C PHE A 88 -11.79 -5.01 19.29
N ALA A 89 -12.05 -5.55 20.47
CA ALA A 89 -11.04 -5.68 21.51
C ALA A 89 -9.86 -6.60 21.10
N PRO A 90 -10.07 -7.81 20.57
CA PRO A 90 -8.98 -8.65 20.06
C PRO A 90 -8.16 -7.99 18.96
N ILE A 91 -8.80 -7.27 18.04
CA ILE A 91 -8.13 -6.59 16.93
C ILE A 91 -7.23 -5.45 17.44
N VAL A 92 -7.73 -4.64 18.39
CA VAL A 92 -6.92 -3.57 19.00
C VAL A 92 -5.72 -4.16 19.75
N ILE A 93 -5.92 -5.21 20.54
CA ILE A 93 -4.83 -5.88 21.26
C ILE A 93 -3.79 -6.42 20.27
N ALA A 94 -4.20 -7.10 19.23
CA ALA A 94 -3.30 -7.63 18.20
C ALA A 94 -2.52 -6.51 17.49
N SER A 95 -3.18 -5.41 17.18
CA SER A 95 -2.58 -4.22 16.58
C SER A 95 -1.50 -3.60 17.47
N VAL A 96 -1.77 -3.43 18.76
CA VAL A 96 -0.81 -2.91 19.74
C VAL A 96 0.38 -3.86 19.90
N ILE A 97 0.14 -5.17 20.04
CA ILE A 97 1.19 -6.18 20.15
C ILE A 97 2.09 -6.16 18.91
N GLY A 98 1.51 -6.09 17.70
CA GLY A 98 2.27 -5.99 16.45
C GLY A 98 3.20 -4.77 16.44
N THR A 99 2.69 -3.61 16.87
CA THR A 99 3.49 -2.39 16.99
C THR A 99 4.59 -2.52 18.05
N VAL A 100 4.30 -3.10 19.20
CA VAL A 100 5.28 -3.31 20.29
C VAL A 100 6.42 -4.21 19.80
N ILE A 101 6.11 -5.32 19.14
CA ILE A 101 7.13 -6.24 18.60
C ILE A 101 8.01 -5.50 17.58
N ASN A 102 7.40 -4.71 16.68
CA ASN A 102 8.15 -3.91 15.72
C ASN A 102 9.11 -2.93 16.42
N ARG A 103 8.64 -2.20 17.43
CA ARG A 103 9.46 -1.25 18.20
C ARG A 103 10.59 -1.90 18.97
N LEU A 104 10.36 -3.08 19.53
CA LEU A 104 11.38 -3.84 20.24
C LEU A 104 12.46 -4.37 19.29
N THR A 105 12.10 -4.68 18.05
CA THR A 105 13.02 -5.27 17.06
C THR A 105 13.81 -4.21 16.30
N PHE A 106 13.13 -3.15 15.84
CA PHE A 106 13.70 -2.12 14.94
C PHE A 106 13.85 -0.75 15.60
N GLY A 107 13.47 -0.61 16.87
CA GLY A 107 13.45 0.66 17.57
C GLY A 107 12.19 1.49 17.26
N ASN A 108 12.13 2.68 17.83
CA ASN A 108 11.01 3.60 17.62
C ASN A 108 11.18 4.41 16.32
N VAL A 109 11.32 3.71 15.20
CA VAL A 109 11.42 4.34 13.88
C VAL A 109 10.01 4.71 13.42
N THR A 110 9.79 5.99 13.15
CA THR A 110 8.59 6.47 12.46
C THR A 110 8.86 6.50 10.96
N GLU A 111 7.93 5.96 10.16
CA GLU A 111 8.08 5.93 8.70
C GLU A 111 8.09 7.35 8.09
N PHE A 112 7.45 8.30 8.75
CA PHE A 112 7.36 9.68 8.29
C PHE A 112 7.77 10.65 9.41
N ILE A 113 8.65 11.60 9.07
CA ILE A 113 9.03 12.71 9.95
C ILE A 113 8.14 13.88 9.59
N LEU A 114 7.24 14.23 10.50
CA LEU A 114 6.44 15.46 10.35
C LEU A 114 7.25 16.63 10.88
N PRO A 115 7.30 17.76 10.16
CA PRO A 115 7.84 18.99 10.71
C PRO A 115 7.03 19.37 11.96
N SER A 116 7.69 20.00 12.94
CA SER A 116 7.07 20.45 14.19
C SER A 116 5.82 21.26 13.88
N ALA A 117 4.68 20.82 14.41
CA ALA A 117 3.37 21.38 14.11
C ALA A 117 3.32 22.89 14.39
N ASN A 118 3.08 23.68 13.38
CA ASN A 118 2.56 25.02 13.54
C ASN A 118 1.15 24.92 14.13
N ASN A 119 0.79 25.82 15.02
CA ASN A 119 -0.56 25.86 15.60
C ASN A 119 -1.58 26.02 14.49
N LEU A 120 -2.39 24.99 14.27
CA LEU A 120 -3.45 24.99 13.26
C LEU A 120 -4.50 26.06 13.61
N GLY A 121 -4.70 27.03 12.72
CA GLY A 121 -5.81 27.96 12.79
C GLY A 121 -7.09 27.32 12.25
N PHE A 122 -7.61 26.32 12.99
CA PHE A 122 -8.62 25.35 12.55
C PHE A 122 -9.74 25.92 11.67
N TYR A 123 -10.29 27.09 12.02
CA TYR A 123 -11.41 27.68 11.26
C TYR A 123 -11.00 28.28 9.91
N VAL A 124 -9.76 28.79 9.81
CA VAL A 124 -9.26 29.43 8.58
C VAL A 124 -8.82 28.38 7.56
N GLU A 125 -8.39 27.21 8.02
CA GLU A 125 -7.87 26.13 7.19
C GLU A 125 -8.93 25.16 6.68
N LEU A 126 -10.14 25.15 7.27
CA LEU A 126 -11.25 24.27 6.87
C LEU A 126 -11.56 24.30 5.36
N PRO A 127 -11.67 25.47 4.70
CA PRO A 127 -11.91 25.50 3.24
C PRO A 127 -10.79 24.85 2.43
N ALA A 128 -9.53 25.01 2.88
CA ALA A 128 -8.39 24.37 2.23
C ALA A 128 -8.44 22.84 2.37
N PHE A 129 -8.82 22.31 3.53
CA PHE A 129 -9.00 20.86 3.72
C PHE A 129 -10.13 20.28 2.88
N ILE A 130 -11.24 21.03 2.68
CA ILE A 130 -12.33 20.61 1.78
C ILE A 130 -11.82 20.52 0.34
N LEU A 131 -11.09 21.54 -0.11
CA LEU A 131 -10.50 21.55 -1.45
C LEU A 131 -9.50 20.40 -1.63
N LEU A 132 -8.62 20.19 -0.66
CA LEU A 132 -7.67 19.08 -0.62
C LEU A 132 -8.40 17.73 -0.74
N GLY A 133 -9.47 17.52 0.04
CA GLY A 133 -10.28 16.30 -0.02
C GLY A 133 -10.89 16.05 -1.40
N LEU A 134 -11.39 17.09 -2.06
CA LEU A 134 -11.91 17.01 -3.44
C LEU A 134 -10.80 16.64 -4.43
N CYS A 135 -9.62 17.26 -4.33
CA CYS A 135 -8.48 16.95 -5.18
C CYS A 135 -8.01 15.50 -4.98
N CYS A 136 -7.85 15.07 -3.73
CA CYS A 136 -7.48 13.69 -3.40
C CYS A 136 -8.51 12.68 -3.92
N GLY A 137 -9.81 12.99 -3.81
CA GLY A 137 -10.89 12.16 -4.36
C GLY A 137 -10.79 12.02 -5.87
N LEU A 138 -10.54 13.11 -6.58
CA LEU A 138 -10.34 13.11 -8.04
C LEU A 138 -9.14 12.28 -8.45
N ILE A 139 -8.00 12.47 -7.76
CA ILE A 139 -6.76 11.73 -8.01
C ILE A 139 -6.96 10.23 -7.73
N ALA A 140 -7.68 9.87 -6.68
CA ALA A 140 -8.00 8.47 -6.37
C ALA A 140 -8.80 7.81 -7.50
N VAL A 141 -9.78 8.52 -8.08
CA VAL A 141 -10.54 8.03 -9.25
C VAL A 141 -9.64 7.86 -10.46
N ILE A 142 -8.75 8.82 -10.72
CA ILE A 142 -7.78 8.75 -11.83
C ILE A 142 -6.86 7.54 -11.64
N LEU A 143 -6.29 7.36 -10.44
CA LEU A 143 -5.43 6.22 -10.13
C LEU A 143 -6.18 4.90 -10.36
N MET A 144 -7.38 4.76 -9.82
CA MET A 144 -8.17 3.53 -9.97
C MET A 144 -8.49 3.23 -11.43
N ARG A 145 -8.90 4.23 -12.20
CA ARG A 145 -9.16 4.09 -13.63
C ARG A 145 -7.92 3.72 -14.42
N SER A 146 -6.78 4.32 -14.10
CA SER A 146 -5.51 4.04 -14.78
C SER A 146 -5.03 2.61 -14.54
N LEU A 147 -5.25 2.05 -13.34
CA LEU A 147 -4.93 0.66 -13.02
C LEU A 147 -5.74 -0.32 -13.87
N PHE A 148 -7.07 -0.13 -13.95
CA PHE A 148 -7.93 -0.96 -14.80
C PHE A 148 -7.58 -0.83 -16.27
N LEU A 149 -7.37 0.41 -16.76
CA LEU A 149 -6.96 0.65 -18.13
C LEU A 149 -5.64 -0.05 -18.46
N ALA A 150 -4.65 0.01 -17.57
CA ALA A 150 -3.37 -0.65 -17.78
C ALA A 150 -3.49 -2.18 -17.82
N ASP A 151 -4.36 -2.78 -17.01
CA ASP A 151 -4.62 -4.23 -17.09
C ASP A 151 -5.34 -4.60 -18.40
N ASP A 152 -6.32 -3.83 -18.84
CA ASP A 152 -7.03 -4.02 -20.10
C ASP A 152 -6.10 -3.89 -21.32
N ILE A 153 -5.25 -2.85 -21.33
CA ILE A 153 -4.22 -2.67 -22.38
C ILE A 153 -3.27 -3.85 -22.39
N GLY A 154 -2.76 -4.25 -21.21
CA GLY A 154 -1.85 -5.38 -21.09
C GLY A 154 -2.49 -6.70 -21.55
N ASN A 155 -3.76 -6.93 -21.26
CA ASN A 155 -4.52 -8.08 -21.73
C ASN A 155 -4.72 -8.04 -23.26
N SER A 156 -5.01 -6.87 -23.82
CA SER A 156 -5.19 -6.67 -25.27
C SER A 156 -3.88 -6.88 -26.03
N ILE A 157 -2.78 -6.31 -25.55
CA ILE A 157 -1.45 -6.53 -26.14
C ILE A 157 -1.09 -8.00 -26.10
N GLN A 158 -1.33 -8.69 -24.99
CA GLN A 158 -1.05 -10.12 -24.86
C GLN A 158 -1.85 -10.96 -25.83
N ARG A 159 -3.12 -10.63 -26.06
CA ARG A 159 -3.97 -11.33 -27.04
C ARG A 159 -3.50 -11.10 -28.48
N PHE A 160 -3.13 -9.86 -28.81
CA PHE A 160 -2.71 -9.47 -30.15
C PHE A 160 -1.34 -10.05 -30.54
N THR A 161 -0.38 -10.01 -29.62
CA THR A 161 1.01 -10.47 -29.87
C THR A 161 1.22 -11.97 -29.59
N GLY A 162 0.23 -12.65 -28.98
CA GLY A 162 0.39 -14.05 -28.55
C GLY A 162 1.47 -14.28 -27.49
N THR A 163 1.95 -13.20 -26.83
CA THR A 163 3.01 -13.25 -25.84
C THR A 163 2.63 -14.13 -24.65
N LYS A 164 3.60 -14.90 -24.16
CA LYS A 164 3.39 -15.77 -23.00
C LYS A 164 3.21 -14.92 -21.73
N ARG A 165 2.32 -15.36 -20.83
CA ARG A 165 2.00 -14.63 -19.58
C ARG A 165 3.22 -14.24 -18.74
N TRP A 166 4.23 -15.08 -18.69
CA TRP A 166 5.45 -14.84 -17.89
C TRP A 166 6.37 -13.74 -18.45
N LEU A 167 6.22 -13.33 -19.73
CA LEU A 167 6.97 -12.22 -20.33
C LEU A 167 6.38 -10.85 -19.97
N ARG A 168 5.13 -10.79 -19.53
CA ARG A 168 4.44 -9.55 -19.22
C ARG A 168 5.14 -8.73 -18.11
N PRO A 169 5.58 -9.33 -16.97
CA PRO A 169 6.38 -8.62 -15.99
C PRO A 169 7.73 -8.12 -16.50
N ALA A 170 8.37 -8.88 -17.39
CA ALA A 170 9.65 -8.46 -17.99
C ALA A 170 9.49 -7.20 -18.85
N ILE A 171 8.47 -7.16 -19.70
CA ILE A 171 8.16 -5.97 -20.52
C ILE A 171 7.84 -4.76 -19.62
N ALA A 172 7.00 -4.95 -18.60
CA ALA A 172 6.67 -3.88 -17.66
C ALA A 172 7.90 -3.39 -16.88
N GLY A 173 8.75 -4.31 -16.43
CA GLY A 173 10.01 -3.97 -15.74
C GLY A 173 10.98 -3.20 -16.63
N THR A 174 11.07 -3.53 -17.91
CA THR A 174 11.90 -2.77 -18.87
C THR A 174 11.38 -1.35 -19.08
N LEU A 175 10.06 -1.18 -19.19
CA LEU A 175 9.42 0.14 -19.31
C LEU A 175 9.66 0.98 -18.05
N LEU A 176 9.47 0.38 -16.86
CA LEU A 176 9.73 1.05 -15.59
C LEU A 176 11.22 1.42 -15.43
N GLY A 177 12.12 0.51 -15.77
CA GLY A 177 13.55 0.78 -15.75
C GLY A 177 13.95 1.94 -16.65
N GLY A 178 13.36 2.01 -17.85
CA GLY A 178 13.54 3.14 -18.76
C GLY A 178 13.04 4.47 -18.17
N MET A 179 11.85 4.47 -17.53
CA MET A 179 11.33 5.65 -16.85
C MET A 179 12.18 6.06 -15.65
N ALA A 180 12.70 5.09 -14.90
CA ALA A 180 13.48 5.33 -13.70
C ALA A 180 14.82 6.04 -13.94
N ILE A 181 15.34 5.98 -15.16
CA ILE A 181 16.57 6.71 -15.54
C ILE A 181 16.36 8.23 -15.42
N TRP A 182 15.20 8.73 -15.83
CA TRP A 182 14.86 10.16 -15.74
C TRP A 182 14.14 10.52 -14.45
N PHE A 183 13.37 9.58 -13.88
CA PHE A 183 12.54 9.77 -12.68
C PHE A 183 12.81 8.70 -11.63
N PRO A 184 13.96 8.73 -10.93
CA PRO A 184 14.29 7.70 -9.93
C PRO A 184 13.29 7.63 -8.77
N HIS A 185 12.57 8.73 -8.47
CA HIS A 185 11.56 8.80 -7.40
C HIS A 185 10.34 7.87 -7.60
N ILE A 186 10.14 7.30 -8.80
CA ILE A 186 9.06 6.35 -9.05
C ILE A 186 9.36 4.93 -8.53
N ILE A 187 10.63 4.62 -8.23
CA ILE A 187 11.08 3.30 -7.80
C ILE A 187 10.54 2.98 -6.40
N GLY A 188 10.12 1.72 -6.21
CA GLY A 188 9.75 1.17 -4.92
C GLY A 188 8.53 1.83 -4.28
N VAL A 189 8.56 1.93 -2.96
CA VAL A 189 7.45 2.40 -2.11
C VAL A 189 7.26 3.91 -2.18
N GLY A 190 8.36 4.68 -2.27
CA GLY A 190 8.36 6.15 -2.37
C GLY A 190 8.42 6.89 -1.03
N TYR A 191 8.87 6.26 0.06
CA TYR A 191 8.92 6.88 1.38
C TYR A 191 9.87 8.08 1.46
N GLU A 192 10.98 8.05 0.74
CA GLU A 192 11.90 9.19 0.65
C GLU A 192 11.23 10.42 0.04
N THR A 193 10.47 10.22 -1.03
CA THR A 193 9.71 11.29 -1.68
C THR A 193 8.59 11.81 -0.77
N ILE A 194 7.91 10.93 -0.02
CA ILE A 194 6.90 11.35 0.97
C ILE A 194 7.55 12.23 2.05
N SER A 195 8.69 11.80 2.61
CA SER A 195 9.41 12.60 3.60
C SER A 195 9.82 13.97 3.04
N ALA A 196 10.40 14.02 1.85
CA ALA A 196 10.80 15.27 1.19
C ALA A 196 9.59 16.19 0.89
N ALA A 197 8.43 15.63 0.53
CA ALA A 197 7.21 16.41 0.34
C ALA A 197 6.71 16.99 1.67
N LEU A 198 6.70 16.20 2.74
CA LEU A 198 6.25 16.64 4.07
C LEU A 198 7.19 17.68 4.71
N THR A 199 8.48 17.64 4.41
CA THR A 199 9.47 18.65 4.88
C THR A 199 9.52 19.90 4.00
N GLY A 200 8.76 19.92 2.89
CA GLY A 200 8.71 21.08 1.99
C GLY A 200 9.93 21.21 1.07
N GLU A 201 10.69 20.16 0.88
CA GLU A 201 11.87 20.15 0.01
C GLU A 201 11.53 20.04 -1.48
N ILE A 202 10.28 19.62 -1.81
CA ILE A 202 9.80 19.44 -3.18
C ILE A 202 9.03 20.67 -3.63
N LEU A 203 9.38 21.20 -4.80
CA LEU A 203 8.67 22.32 -5.40
C LEU A 203 7.33 21.86 -6.01
N LEU A 204 6.31 22.73 -6.02
CA LEU A 204 4.96 22.41 -6.49
C LEU A 204 4.95 21.78 -7.91
N HIS A 205 5.75 22.29 -8.83
CA HIS A 205 5.80 21.75 -10.18
C HIS A 205 6.43 20.34 -10.24
N GLU A 206 7.42 20.08 -9.38
CA GLU A 206 8.05 18.77 -9.24
C GLU A 206 7.06 17.77 -8.61
N ALA A 207 6.32 18.19 -7.58
CA ALA A 207 5.30 17.38 -6.93
C ALA A 207 4.23 16.90 -7.94
N ILE A 208 3.73 17.80 -8.80
CA ILE A 208 2.76 17.46 -9.84
C ILE A 208 3.35 16.44 -10.82
N ILE A 209 4.60 16.65 -11.28
CA ILE A 209 5.27 15.73 -12.20
C ILE A 209 5.46 14.36 -11.55
N PHE A 210 5.94 14.33 -10.30
CA PHE A 210 6.16 13.08 -9.57
C PHE A 210 4.87 12.31 -9.32
N ALA A 211 3.78 13.00 -8.98
CA ALA A 211 2.47 12.39 -8.82
C ALA A 211 1.99 11.72 -10.12
N ILE A 212 2.08 12.43 -11.26
CA ILE A 212 1.70 11.88 -12.57
C ILE A 212 2.57 10.69 -12.93
N MET A 213 3.89 10.82 -12.80
CA MET A 213 4.82 9.74 -13.11
C MET A 213 4.63 8.53 -12.21
N LYS A 214 4.29 8.74 -10.92
CA LYS A 214 3.97 7.65 -9.99
C LYS A 214 2.70 6.92 -10.38
N VAL A 215 1.63 7.62 -10.78
CA VAL A 215 0.40 7.00 -11.29
C VAL A 215 0.69 6.11 -12.50
N ILE A 216 1.49 6.60 -13.45
CA ILE A 216 1.88 5.84 -14.65
C ILE A 216 2.71 4.61 -14.27
N ALA A 217 3.72 4.78 -13.40
CA ALA A 217 4.62 3.71 -12.97
C ALA A 217 3.87 2.59 -12.23
N VAL A 218 2.97 2.94 -11.31
CA VAL A 218 2.13 1.97 -10.59
C VAL A 218 1.19 1.25 -11.55
N SER A 219 0.60 1.97 -12.50
CA SER A 219 -0.27 1.38 -13.52
C SER A 219 0.48 0.38 -14.42
N ILE A 220 1.71 0.68 -14.82
CA ILE A 220 2.57 -0.25 -15.56
C ILE A 220 2.91 -1.48 -14.71
N THR A 221 3.25 -1.27 -13.42
CA THR A 221 3.60 -2.37 -12.51
C THR A 221 2.43 -3.34 -12.34
N ILE A 222 1.24 -2.84 -12.02
CA ILE A 222 0.04 -3.67 -11.81
C ILE A 222 -0.44 -4.25 -13.16
N GLY A 223 -0.51 -3.42 -14.19
CA GLY A 223 -0.84 -3.87 -15.55
C GLY A 223 0.15 -4.90 -16.09
N GLY A 224 1.41 -4.86 -15.69
CA GLY A 224 2.43 -5.87 -15.96
C GLY A 224 2.27 -7.17 -15.17
N ARG A 225 1.30 -7.25 -14.26
CA ARG A 225 1.10 -8.37 -13.32
C ARG A 225 2.33 -8.65 -12.45
N MET A 226 3.07 -7.61 -12.12
CA MET A 226 4.12 -7.67 -11.12
C MET A 226 3.48 -7.73 -9.72
N GLY A 227 4.14 -8.43 -8.79
CA GLY A 227 3.65 -8.54 -7.42
C GLY A 227 3.78 -7.21 -6.68
N GLY A 228 2.80 -6.87 -5.83
CA GLY A 228 2.86 -5.67 -4.98
C GLY A 228 1.50 -5.11 -4.64
N GLY A 229 1.49 -4.11 -3.75
CA GLY A 229 0.30 -3.38 -3.32
C GLY A 229 0.24 -1.97 -3.90
N ILE A 230 -0.93 -1.35 -3.81
CA ILE A 230 -1.16 0.03 -4.26
C ILE A 230 -1.20 1.03 -3.10
N PHE A 231 -1.15 0.57 -1.85
CA PHE A 231 -1.37 1.39 -0.67
C PHE A 231 -0.28 2.46 -0.49
N SER A 232 0.99 2.08 -0.39
CA SER A 232 2.09 3.04 -0.27
C SER A 232 2.24 3.97 -1.47
N PRO A 233 2.12 3.50 -2.73
CA PRO A 233 2.04 4.42 -3.86
C PRO A 233 0.92 5.45 -3.76
N SER A 234 -0.25 5.08 -3.25
CA SER A 234 -1.35 6.05 -3.05
C SER A 234 -1.04 7.05 -1.94
N LEU A 235 -0.32 6.65 -0.88
CA LEU A 235 0.17 7.59 0.14
C LEU A 235 1.15 8.61 -0.46
N MET A 236 2.08 8.16 -1.30
CA MET A 236 3.01 9.05 -1.98
C MET A 236 2.29 10.06 -2.88
N ILE A 237 1.32 9.60 -3.67
CA ILE A 237 0.55 10.49 -4.55
C ILE A 237 -0.28 11.48 -3.72
N GLY A 238 -0.78 11.08 -2.55
CA GLY A 238 -1.56 11.95 -1.66
C GLY A 238 -0.71 12.92 -0.85
N SER A 239 0.60 12.70 -0.73
CA SER A 239 1.54 13.61 -0.05
C SER A 239 2.12 14.69 -0.97
N LEU A 240 2.01 14.51 -2.28
CA LEU A 240 2.47 15.42 -3.34
C LEU A 240 1.37 16.39 -3.76
#